data_83c33133fbf707e8c29512222c5b76fe
#
_entry.id   83c33133fbf707e8c29512222c5b76fe
#
_cell.length_a   1.000
_cell.length_b   1.000
_cell.length_c   1.000
_cell.angle_alpha   90.00
_cell.angle_beta   90.00
_cell.angle_gamma   90.00
#
_symmetry.space_group_name_H-M   'P 1'
#
loop_
_entity.id
_entity.type
_entity.pdbx_description
1 polymer ?
#
loop_
_entity_poly.entity_id
_entity_poly.type
_entity_poly.pdbx_seq_one_letter_code
_entity_poly.pdbx_strand_id
1 'polypeptide(L)'
;MRDVIPHSWLWGLVSLALALGTPLALMASPPSAQRASTNVARVVTPPFADVDVARAQRSDDWWVVPRRDGTRAVLTVDNDLQSHIRTLFSRYDVPAGGLVAIEPKTGRVLAYVGYEAGRGHSPQVVTDASPPAASVFKIVTASALLDAGVKSSTSVCYGGGMRGLSKADLIDSPKRDRWCATLADALGYSINAVFAKLADRHINEARMAQYVSAFGFGQRLPFDLPAMPSPADVPDSNLERARMAAGFWHSQLSPLHGALLASTIANDGQMPYAAIVDRIESRSGETLYQHTPRTYRQVLPRHTARLTGEMMTRTVTHGTAKKAFWDSRGRPFLPGIRVAGKTGTLSRYNPHRTYNWWVGYAPVDDPQIAVAALVVNEPKWRIKASYVAKEALQEYLVR
;
A
#
# COMPACT_ATOMS: atom_id res chain seq x y z
N MET A 1 13.93 6.09 69.63
CA MET A 1 15.00 5.50 70.47
C MET A 1 16.11 5.21 69.48
N ARG A 2 17.01 6.12 69.41
CA ARG A 2 18.39 6.08 69.96
C ARG A 2 19.22 5.08 69.17
N ASP A 3 20.12 5.56 68.35
CA ASP A 3 21.51 6.00 68.56
C ASP A 3 22.43 4.84 68.18
N VAL A 4 23.64 4.89 67.57
CA VAL A 4 24.68 5.90 67.51
C VAL A 4 25.77 5.36 66.60
N ILE A 5 26.41 6.24 65.82
CA ILE A 5 27.71 6.11 65.18
C ILE A 5 28.80 6.04 66.32
N PRO A 6 30.05 5.53 66.19
CA PRO A 6 31.09 6.30 65.53
C PRO A 6 32.41 5.59 65.07
N HIS A 7 33.19 6.32 64.26
CA HIS A 7 34.64 6.58 64.21
C HIS A 7 35.63 5.42 64.03
N SER A 8 36.55 5.51 63.14
CA SER A 8 37.74 6.31 62.76
C SER A 8 39.06 5.57 63.05
N TRP A 9 40.11 5.89 62.30
CA TRP A 9 41.56 6.02 62.44
C TRP A 9 42.31 5.36 61.27
N LEU A 10 42.87 6.09 60.34
CA LEU A 10 44.17 6.86 60.27
C LEU A 10 45.45 6.07 60.27
N TRP A 11 46.30 6.46 59.32
CA TRP A 11 47.77 6.47 59.21
C TRP A 11 48.49 5.30 58.52
N GLY A 12 49.36 5.73 57.58
CA GLY A 12 50.55 5.03 57.17
C GLY A 12 51.10 5.43 55.80
N LEU A 13 51.77 6.57 55.73
CA LEU A 13 52.71 6.98 54.69
C LEU A 13 53.95 6.06 54.62
N VAL A 14 54.32 5.58 53.42
CA VAL A 14 55.75 5.41 53.10
C VAL A 14 55.94 5.73 51.61
N SER A 15 56.72 6.77 51.36
CA SER A 15 57.25 7.19 50.08
C SER A 15 58.41 6.27 49.67
N LEU A 16 58.47 5.81 48.44
CA LEU A 16 59.72 5.48 47.78
C LEU A 16 59.67 5.87 46.32
N ALA A 17 60.47 6.87 45.97
CA ALA A 17 60.73 7.31 44.62
C ALA A 17 61.72 6.39 43.95
N LEU A 18 61.50 5.96 42.74
CA LEU A 18 62.55 5.63 41.79
C LEU A 18 62.10 5.95 40.36
N ALA A 19 62.96 6.71 39.72
CA ALA A 19 62.79 7.31 38.41
C ALA A 19 63.01 6.32 37.29
N LEU A 20 62.60 6.76 36.13
CA LEU A 20 63.09 6.51 34.75
C LEU A 20 62.13 5.81 33.80
N GLY A 21 61.87 6.52 32.72
CA GLY A 21 61.39 5.91 31.46
C GLY A 21 60.07 6.47 30.96
N THR A 22 60.04 7.65 30.40
CA THR A 22 58.92 8.14 29.58
C THR A 22 58.99 7.50 28.20
N PRO A 23 57.97 6.77 27.72
CA PRO A 23 57.73 6.64 26.31
C PRO A 23 56.81 7.79 25.85
N LEU A 24 57.26 8.51 24.83
CA LEU A 24 56.43 9.46 24.07
C LEU A 24 55.16 8.74 23.61
N ALA A 25 54.04 9.02 24.24
CA ALA A 25 52.76 8.66 23.70
C ALA A 25 52.42 9.66 22.58
N LEU A 26 52.49 9.20 21.33
CA LEU A 26 51.86 9.91 20.20
C LEU A 26 50.38 10.10 20.57
N MET A 27 50.00 11.34 20.83
CA MET A 27 48.61 11.72 20.91
C MET A 27 48.02 11.62 19.49
N ALA A 28 47.32 10.51 19.22
CA ALA A 28 46.43 10.41 18.10
C ALA A 28 45.30 11.43 18.29
N SER A 29 45.22 12.40 17.38
CA SER A 29 44.11 13.34 17.30
C SER A 29 42.81 12.56 17.18
N PRO A 30 41.73 12.93 17.88
CA PRO A 30 40.44 12.29 17.69
C PRO A 30 40.00 12.44 16.21
N PRO A 31 39.40 11.40 15.61
CA PRO A 31 38.89 11.47 14.25
C PRO A 31 37.92 12.65 14.17
N SER A 32 38.19 13.57 13.24
CA SER A 32 37.31 14.65 12.91
C SER A 32 35.92 14.08 12.65
N ALA A 33 34.93 14.52 13.44
CA ALA A 33 33.52 14.23 13.20
C ALA A 33 33.22 14.67 11.77
N GLN A 34 33.14 13.70 10.87
CA GLN A 34 32.59 13.92 9.55
C GLN A 34 31.18 14.43 9.77
N ARG A 35 30.99 15.72 9.49
CA ARG A 35 29.66 16.31 9.37
C ARG A 35 28.87 15.38 8.44
N ALA A 36 27.83 14.73 9.00
CA ALA A 36 26.84 14.09 8.20
C ALA A 36 26.34 15.14 7.22
N SER A 37 26.70 15.00 5.96
CA SER A 37 26.14 15.80 4.89
C SER A 37 24.64 15.46 4.94
N THR A 38 23.84 16.43 5.38
CA THR A 38 22.40 16.43 5.16
C THR A 38 22.24 16.37 3.65
N ASN A 39 22.09 15.17 3.11
CA ASN A 39 21.55 14.97 1.77
C ASN A 39 20.13 15.56 1.81
N VAL A 40 20.03 16.85 1.55
CA VAL A 40 18.78 17.47 1.10
C VAL A 40 18.42 16.66 -0.14
N ALA A 41 17.47 15.75 0.01
CA ALA A 41 16.94 14.96 -1.08
C ALA A 41 16.56 16.00 -2.16
N ARG A 42 17.29 16.02 -3.27
CA ARG A 42 16.93 16.84 -4.43
C ARG A 42 15.46 16.55 -4.69
N VAL A 43 14.63 17.58 -4.65
CA VAL A 43 13.22 17.49 -5.05
C VAL A 43 13.25 17.15 -6.53
N VAL A 44 13.25 15.86 -6.84
CA VAL A 44 13.24 15.39 -8.23
C VAL A 44 11.82 15.64 -8.72
N THR A 45 11.63 16.66 -9.53
CA THR A 45 10.34 16.93 -10.19
C THR A 45 9.94 15.70 -11.01
N PRO A 46 8.65 15.29 -11.01
CA PRO A 46 8.17 14.25 -11.92
C PRO A 46 8.51 14.62 -13.37
N PRO A 47 8.92 13.66 -14.21
CA PRO A 47 9.41 13.95 -15.55
C PRO A 47 8.37 14.66 -16.45
N PHE A 48 7.07 14.46 -16.17
CA PHE A 48 5.98 15.05 -16.94
C PHE A 48 5.00 15.84 -16.05
N ALA A 49 5.51 16.61 -15.09
CA ALA A 49 4.69 17.42 -14.17
C ALA A 49 3.80 18.45 -14.90
N ASP A 50 4.09 18.77 -16.14
CA ASP A 50 3.34 19.68 -17.01
C ASP A 50 2.20 18.98 -17.80
N VAL A 51 2.14 17.64 -17.79
CA VAL A 51 1.07 16.87 -18.44
C VAL A 51 -0.18 16.88 -17.57
N ASP A 52 -1.20 17.62 -18.01
CA ASP A 52 -2.49 17.71 -17.34
C ASP A 52 -3.48 16.68 -17.91
N VAL A 53 -3.61 15.53 -17.23
CA VAL A 53 -4.49 14.43 -17.65
C VAL A 53 -5.99 14.81 -17.64
N ALA A 54 -6.39 15.91 -16.97
CA ALA A 54 -7.76 16.40 -17.06
C ALA A 54 -8.09 16.94 -18.46
N ARG A 55 -7.06 17.34 -19.21
CA ARG A 55 -7.16 17.81 -20.60
C ARG A 55 -6.98 16.71 -21.64
N ALA A 56 -6.91 15.44 -21.20
CA ALA A 56 -6.75 14.31 -22.11
C ALA A 56 -7.96 14.22 -23.05
N GLN A 57 -7.68 14.07 -24.33
CA GLN A 57 -8.66 13.94 -25.40
C GLN A 57 -8.41 12.62 -26.14
N ARG A 58 -9.49 11.98 -26.58
CA ARG A 58 -9.39 10.81 -27.43
C ARG A 58 -9.02 11.23 -28.84
N SER A 59 -7.98 10.63 -29.40
CA SER A 59 -7.55 10.80 -30.79
C SER A 59 -7.30 9.42 -31.36
N ASP A 60 -8.17 8.96 -32.24
CA ASP A 60 -8.17 7.59 -32.78
C ASP A 60 -8.14 6.54 -31.64
N ASP A 61 -7.10 5.74 -31.61
CA ASP A 61 -6.88 4.66 -30.63
C ASP A 61 -6.15 5.10 -29.35
N TRP A 62 -5.88 6.40 -29.20
CA TRP A 62 -5.05 6.90 -28.09
C TRP A 62 -5.73 8.01 -27.32
N TRP A 63 -5.35 8.16 -26.05
CA TRP A 63 -5.59 9.36 -25.28
C TRP A 63 -4.38 10.25 -25.36
N VAL A 64 -4.58 11.52 -25.73
CA VAL A 64 -3.51 12.49 -25.92
C VAL A 64 -3.74 13.75 -25.07
N VAL A 65 -2.65 14.32 -24.58
CA VAL A 65 -2.65 15.59 -23.85
C VAL A 65 -1.79 16.58 -24.60
N PRO A 66 -2.40 17.69 -25.11
CA PRO A 66 -1.63 18.79 -25.69
C PRO A 66 -0.76 19.46 -24.62
N ARG A 67 0.52 19.68 -24.92
CA ARG A 67 1.47 20.37 -24.04
C ARG A 67 1.69 21.82 -24.48
N ARG A 68 2.17 22.64 -23.51
CA ARG A 68 2.36 24.10 -23.76
C ARG A 68 3.44 24.40 -24.79
N ASP A 69 4.44 23.54 -24.94
CA ASP A 69 5.52 23.65 -25.90
C ASP A 69 5.13 23.27 -27.33
N GLY A 70 3.85 22.90 -27.52
CA GLY A 70 3.30 22.47 -28.81
C GLY A 70 3.54 21.00 -29.14
N THR A 71 4.17 20.22 -28.26
CA THR A 71 4.22 18.76 -28.34
C THR A 71 2.94 18.15 -27.81
N ARG A 72 2.78 16.84 -27.94
CA ARG A 72 1.66 16.09 -27.33
C ARG A 72 2.16 14.88 -26.58
N ALA A 73 1.60 14.64 -25.41
CA ALA A 73 1.82 13.40 -24.66
C ALA A 73 0.76 12.36 -25.05
N VAL A 74 1.18 11.21 -25.53
CA VAL A 74 0.34 10.06 -25.78
C VAL A 74 0.34 9.22 -24.51
N LEU A 75 -0.85 8.87 -24.01
CA LEU A 75 -1.00 8.14 -22.75
C LEU A 75 -0.98 6.63 -22.97
N THR A 76 -0.57 5.90 -21.91
CA THR A 76 -0.52 4.44 -21.88
C THR A 76 -1.90 3.80 -21.70
N VAL A 77 -2.93 4.59 -21.39
CA VAL A 77 -4.24 4.07 -20.99
C VAL A 77 -4.92 3.30 -22.12
N ASP A 78 -5.55 2.20 -21.76
CA ASP A 78 -6.39 1.41 -22.64
C ASP A 78 -7.72 2.14 -22.86
N ASN A 79 -8.11 2.35 -24.12
CA ASN A 79 -9.26 3.17 -24.50
C ASN A 79 -10.58 2.64 -23.96
N ASP A 80 -10.80 1.34 -24.08
CA ASP A 80 -12.07 0.73 -23.74
C ASP A 80 -12.21 0.63 -22.23
N LEU A 81 -11.17 0.18 -21.54
CA LEU A 81 -11.12 0.13 -20.09
C LEU A 81 -11.32 1.52 -19.48
N GLN A 82 -10.59 2.54 -19.95
CA GLN A 82 -10.72 3.92 -19.49
C GLN A 82 -12.16 4.45 -19.67
N SER A 83 -12.74 4.21 -20.85
CA SER A 83 -14.09 4.67 -21.20
C SER A 83 -15.18 3.93 -20.43
N HIS A 84 -15.02 2.61 -20.28
CA HIS A 84 -15.94 1.75 -19.52
C HIS A 84 -16.02 2.20 -18.05
N ILE A 85 -14.90 2.41 -17.39
CA ILE A 85 -14.89 2.82 -15.97
C ILE A 85 -15.40 4.24 -15.78
N ARG A 86 -15.09 5.18 -16.68
CA ARG A 86 -15.68 6.54 -16.65
C ARG A 86 -17.19 6.49 -16.73
N THR A 87 -17.73 5.70 -17.66
CA THR A 87 -19.17 5.49 -17.83
C THR A 87 -19.79 4.85 -16.60
N LEU A 88 -19.11 3.88 -16.00
CA LEU A 88 -19.56 3.17 -14.80
C LEU A 88 -19.73 4.13 -13.62
N PHE A 89 -18.74 4.95 -13.30
CA PHE A 89 -18.81 5.91 -12.21
C PHE A 89 -19.91 6.97 -12.45
N SER A 90 -20.02 7.48 -13.67
CA SER A 90 -21.06 8.44 -14.04
C SER A 90 -22.47 7.84 -13.92
N ARG A 91 -22.68 6.61 -14.40
CA ARG A 91 -23.97 5.89 -14.31
C ARG A 91 -24.45 5.73 -12.87
N TYR A 92 -23.56 5.42 -11.96
CA TYR A 92 -23.90 5.20 -10.56
C TYR A 92 -23.88 6.50 -9.74
N ASP A 93 -23.39 7.59 -10.31
CA ASP A 93 -23.27 8.89 -9.67
C ASP A 93 -22.75 8.77 -8.23
N VAL A 94 -21.58 8.12 -8.11
CA VAL A 94 -20.94 7.92 -6.80
C VAL A 94 -20.47 9.27 -6.23
N PRO A 95 -20.57 9.52 -4.92
CA PRO A 95 -20.07 10.77 -4.32
C PRO A 95 -18.62 11.07 -4.68
N ALA A 96 -17.74 10.08 -4.63
CA ALA A 96 -16.42 10.09 -5.24
C ALA A 96 -15.98 8.67 -5.59
N GLY A 97 -15.21 8.51 -6.65
CA GLY A 97 -14.66 7.22 -7.06
C GLY A 97 -13.33 7.37 -7.77
N GLY A 98 -12.45 6.41 -7.59
CA GLY A 98 -11.17 6.35 -8.26
C GLY A 98 -10.79 4.93 -8.64
N LEU A 99 -10.27 4.76 -9.87
CA LEU A 99 -9.67 3.51 -10.31
C LEU A 99 -8.35 3.79 -11.01
N VAL A 100 -7.33 3.07 -10.58
CA VAL A 100 -6.07 2.95 -11.31
C VAL A 100 -5.83 1.49 -11.62
N ALA A 101 -5.49 1.22 -12.88
CA ALA A 101 -5.03 -0.08 -13.35
C ALA A 101 -3.61 0.04 -13.90
N ILE A 102 -2.74 -0.91 -13.56
CA ILE A 102 -1.33 -0.95 -13.98
C ILE A 102 -1.02 -2.33 -14.53
N GLU A 103 -0.28 -2.42 -15.63
CA GLU A 103 0.35 -3.64 -16.09
C GLU A 103 1.57 -3.93 -15.20
N PRO A 104 1.57 -5.02 -14.40
CA PRO A 104 2.56 -5.20 -13.33
C PRO A 104 4.01 -5.29 -13.80
N LYS A 105 4.25 -5.89 -14.96
CA LYS A 105 5.60 -6.12 -15.51
C LYS A 105 6.23 -4.86 -16.11
N THR A 106 5.43 -4.02 -16.75
CA THR A 106 5.91 -2.85 -17.49
C THR A 106 5.74 -1.54 -16.75
N GLY A 107 4.81 -1.49 -15.80
CA GLY A 107 4.41 -0.27 -15.11
C GLY A 107 3.47 0.63 -15.92
N ARG A 108 3.05 0.25 -17.13
CA ARG A 108 2.10 1.01 -17.94
C ARG A 108 0.77 1.18 -17.19
N VAL A 109 0.30 2.41 -17.06
CA VAL A 109 -1.00 2.72 -16.48
C VAL A 109 -2.08 2.45 -17.54
N LEU A 110 -2.89 1.41 -17.31
CA LEU A 110 -3.94 0.98 -18.24
C LEU A 110 -5.25 1.74 -18.04
N ALA A 111 -5.52 2.23 -16.83
CA ALA A 111 -6.64 3.12 -16.55
C ALA A 111 -6.28 4.10 -15.44
N TYR A 112 -6.77 5.33 -15.59
CA TYR A 112 -6.55 6.43 -14.65
C TYR A 112 -7.84 7.25 -14.54
N VAL A 113 -8.80 6.75 -13.77
CA VAL A 113 -10.15 7.30 -13.71
C VAL A 113 -10.46 7.81 -12.33
N GLY A 114 -10.67 9.12 -12.20
CA GLY A 114 -11.25 9.77 -11.02
C GLY A 114 -12.59 10.39 -11.36
N TYR A 115 -13.52 10.37 -10.41
CA TYR A 115 -14.87 10.91 -10.53
C TYR A 115 -15.34 11.54 -9.22
N GLU A 116 -16.05 12.66 -9.31
CA GLU A 116 -16.76 13.27 -8.20
C GLU A 116 -18.16 13.70 -8.67
N ALA A 117 -19.18 13.40 -7.86
CA ALA A 117 -20.54 13.87 -8.13
C ALA A 117 -20.57 15.41 -8.27
N GLY A 118 -21.29 15.90 -9.27
CA GLY A 118 -21.38 17.32 -9.59
C GLY A 118 -20.18 17.91 -10.36
N ARG A 119 -19.01 17.24 -10.36
CA ARG A 119 -17.84 17.65 -11.15
C ARG A 119 -17.56 16.71 -12.33
N GLY A 120 -18.03 15.45 -12.25
CA GLY A 120 -17.78 14.45 -13.25
C GLY A 120 -16.35 13.90 -13.19
N HIS A 121 -15.62 13.94 -14.31
CA HIS A 121 -14.25 13.45 -14.37
C HIS A 121 -13.31 14.32 -13.55
N SER A 122 -12.69 13.71 -12.53
CA SER A 122 -11.85 14.35 -11.51
C SER A 122 -10.58 13.53 -11.28
N PRO A 123 -9.58 13.61 -12.15
CA PRO A 123 -8.41 12.74 -12.10
C PRO A 123 -7.57 12.89 -10.82
N GLN A 124 -7.68 14.02 -10.10
CA GLN A 124 -7.01 14.23 -8.82
C GLN A 124 -7.43 13.22 -7.73
N VAL A 125 -8.63 12.64 -7.83
CA VAL A 125 -9.13 11.62 -6.87
C VAL A 125 -8.19 10.40 -6.82
N VAL A 126 -7.53 10.06 -7.92
CA VAL A 126 -6.67 8.86 -7.95
C VAL A 126 -5.28 9.07 -7.34
N THR A 127 -4.89 10.34 -7.14
CA THR A 127 -3.65 10.71 -6.44
C THR A 127 -3.89 11.29 -5.05
N ASP A 128 -5.14 11.53 -4.66
CA ASP A 128 -5.51 11.96 -3.31
C ASP A 128 -5.26 10.81 -2.33
N ALA A 129 -4.37 11.06 -1.38
CA ALA A 129 -4.00 10.11 -0.34
C ALA A 129 -4.71 10.36 1.00
N SER A 130 -5.78 11.15 1.02
CA SER A 130 -6.57 11.40 2.25
C SER A 130 -7.49 10.24 2.69
N PRO A 131 -7.95 9.34 1.80
CA PRO A 131 -8.73 8.17 2.20
C PRO A 131 -7.95 7.22 3.10
N PRO A 132 -8.57 6.66 4.19
CA PRO A 132 -7.91 5.66 5.00
C PRO A 132 -7.66 4.38 4.18
N ALA A 133 -6.48 3.75 4.37
CA ALA A 133 -6.14 2.50 3.69
C ALA A 133 -7.06 1.34 4.09
N ALA A 134 -7.65 1.43 5.26
CA ALA A 134 -8.51 0.39 5.82
C ALA A 134 -7.84 -1.00 5.74
N SER A 135 -8.59 -2.06 5.60
CA SER A 135 -8.07 -3.43 5.53
C SER A 135 -7.20 -3.74 4.29
N VAL A 136 -6.99 -2.79 3.37
CA VAL A 136 -5.97 -2.93 2.31
C VAL A 136 -4.57 -3.01 2.93
N PHE A 137 -4.34 -2.33 4.05
CA PHE A 137 -3.07 -2.38 4.78
C PHE A 137 -2.69 -3.79 5.23
N LYS A 138 -3.65 -4.73 5.33
CA LYS A 138 -3.36 -6.14 5.61
C LYS A 138 -2.49 -6.83 4.55
N ILE A 139 -2.38 -6.29 3.34
CA ILE A 139 -1.42 -6.76 2.33
C ILE A 139 0.01 -6.56 2.86
N VAL A 140 0.31 -5.38 3.39
CA VAL A 140 1.59 -5.03 4.01
C VAL A 140 1.86 -5.92 5.23
N THR A 141 0.87 -6.02 6.13
CA THR A 141 0.99 -6.82 7.36
C THR A 141 1.17 -8.32 7.07
N ALA A 142 0.41 -8.87 6.10
CA ALA A 142 0.54 -10.28 5.71
C ALA A 142 1.94 -10.59 5.17
N SER A 143 2.48 -9.70 4.33
CA SER A 143 3.84 -9.82 3.81
C SER A 143 4.88 -9.79 4.94
N ALA A 144 4.73 -8.88 5.90
CA ALA A 144 5.61 -8.78 7.06
C ALA A 144 5.54 -10.01 7.98
N LEU A 145 4.33 -10.59 8.16
CA LEU A 145 4.12 -11.81 8.94
C LEU A 145 4.77 -13.03 8.28
N LEU A 146 4.56 -13.21 6.97
CA LEU A 146 5.18 -14.30 6.21
C LEU A 146 6.70 -14.24 6.28
N ASP A 147 7.27 -13.05 6.13
CA ASP A 147 8.72 -12.83 6.19
C ASP A 147 9.27 -12.91 7.63
N ALA A 148 8.40 -12.80 8.64
CA ALA A 148 8.72 -13.13 10.04
C ALA A 148 8.62 -14.64 10.34
N GLY A 149 8.36 -15.48 9.33
CA GLY A 149 8.25 -16.94 9.47
C GLY A 149 6.87 -17.44 9.86
N VAL A 150 5.85 -16.59 9.94
CA VAL A 150 4.45 -17.01 10.18
C VAL A 150 3.93 -17.70 8.91
N LYS A 151 3.49 -18.96 9.03
CA LYS A 151 2.98 -19.70 7.89
C LYS A 151 1.56 -19.24 7.52
N SER A 152 1.21 -19.29 6.25
CA SER A 152 -0.17 -19.01 5.79
C SER A 152 -1.23 -19.90 6.45
N SER A 153 -0.84 -21.11 6.87
CA SER A 153 -1.67 -22.08 7.60
C SER A 153 -1.67 -21.87 9.13
N THR A 154 -0.89 -20.92 9.67
CA THR A 154 -0.89 -20.63 11.12
C THR A 154 -2.29 -20.24 11.56
N SER A 155 -2.89 -21.03 12.47
CA SER A 155 -4.23 -20.82 12.99
C SER A 155 -4.19 -20.06 14.30
N VAL A 156 -5.07 -19.08 14.45
CA VAL A 156 -5.24 -18.29 15.67
C VAL A 156 -6.73 -18.25 16.03
N CYS A 157 -7.03 -18.53 17.30
CA CYS A 157 -8.39 -18.41 17.79
C CYS A 157 -8.69 -16.98 18.27
N TYR A 158 -9.92 -16.53 18.09
CA TYR A 158 -10.35 -15.17 18.39
C TYR A 158 -11.81 -15.10 18.81
N GLY A 159 -12.18 -14.00 19.45
CA GLY A 159 -13.55 -13.71 19.84
C GLY A 159 -13.82 -12.22 19.83
N GLY A 160 -14.38 -11.69 18.73
CA GLY A 160 -14.64 -10.24 18.58
C GLY A 160 -13.71 -9.53 17.62
N GLY A 161 -13.41 -8.25 17.87
CA GLY A 161 -12.47 -7.46 17.06
C GLY A 161 -13.02 -6.99 15.70
N MET A 162 -14.31 -7.17 15.38
CA MET A 162 -14.87 -6.80 14.07
C MET A 162 -14.92 -5.27 13.85
N ARG A 163 -15.41 -4.54 14.86
CA ARG A 163 -15.62 -3.07 14.78
C ARG A 163 -14.56 -2.25 15.50
N GLY A 164 -13.72 -2.88 16.28
CA GLY A 164 -12.66 -2.27 17.06
C GLY A 164 -11.83 -3.34 17.75
N LEU A 165 -10.65 -2.95 18.23
CA LEU A 165 -9.73 -3.82 18.95
C LEU A 165 -9.40 -3.20 20.31
N SER A 166 -9.37 -4.03 21.34
CA SER A 166 -8.96 -3.70 22.70
C SER A 166 -7.72 -4.52 23.09
N LYS A 167 -7.07 -4.16 24.19
CA LYS A 167 -5.96 -4.98 24.75
C LYS A 167 -6.39 -6.43 25.01
N ALA A 168 -7.65 -6.63 25.40
CA ALA A 168 -8.18 -7.96 25.64
C ALA A 168 -8.21 -8.83 24.37
N ASP A 169 -8.39 -8.24 23.18
CA ASP A 169 -8.42 -8.98 21.89
C ASP A 169 -7.02 -9.44 21.44
N LEU A 170 -5.93 -8.96 22.06
CA LEU A 170 -4.57 -9.41 21.79
C LEU A 170 -4.18 -10.64 22.63
N ILE A 171 -4.88 -10.89 23.74
CA ILE A 171 -4.59 -11.98 24.68
C ILE A 171 -5.47 -13.18 24.36
N ASP A 172 -4.86 -14.38 24.32
CA ASP A 172 -5.63 -15.61 24.15
C ASP A 172 -6.55 -15.86 25.35
N SER A 173 -7.79 -16.23 25.07
CA SER A 173 -8.78 -16.49 26.09
C SER A 173 -9.71 -17.63 25.68
N PRO A 174 -9.56 -18.84 26.25
CA PRO A 174 -10.43 -19.98 25.92
C PRO A 174 -11.92 -19.70 26.09
N LYS A 175 -12.27 -18.76 26.98
CA LYS A 175 -13.67 -18.36 27.21
C LYS A 175 -14.22 -17.45 26.10
N ARG A 176 -13.38 -16.63 25.46
CA ARG A 176 -13.79 -15.65 24.45
C ARG A 176 -13.49 -16.11 23.04
N ASP A 177 -12.36 -16.80 22.83
CA ASP A 177 -11.84 -17.17 21.53
C ASP A 177 -12.51 -18.43 21.00
N ARG A 178 -13.75 -18.26 20.51
CA ARG A 178 -14.63 -19.34 20.07
C ARG A 178 -14.45 -19.74 18.60
N TRP A 179 -13.81 -18.89 17.81
CA TRP A 179 -13.56 -19.12 16.39
C TRP A 179 -12.06 -19.14 16.13
N CYS A 180 -11.64 -20.00 15.24
CA CYS A 180 -10.25 -20.05 14.80
C CYS A 180 -10.16 -19.85 13.29
N ALA A 181 -9.12 -19.17 12.82
CA ALA A 181 -8.88 -19.00 11.41
C ALA A 181 -7.38 -19.05 11.13
N THR A 182 -7.03 -19.56 9.95
CA THR A 182 -5.64 -19.45 9.44
C THR A 182 -5.33 -18.02 9.03
N LEU A 183 -4.05 -17.67 8.94
CA LEU A 183 -3.64 -16.36 8.41
C LEU A 183 -4.22 -16.14 7.00
N ALA A 184 -4.24 -17.18 6.16
CA ALA A 184 -4.82 -17.11 4.83
C ALA A 184 -6.33 -16.83 4.85
N ASP A 185 -7.10 -17.51 5.73
CA ASP A 185 -8.53 -17.25 5.87
C ASP A 185 -8.79 -15.87 6.48
N ALA A 186 -7.95 -15.47 7.44
CA ALA A 186 -8.05 -14.15 8.05
C ALA A 186 -7.82 -13.02 7.02
N LEU A 187 -6.95 -13.21 6.03
CA LEU A 187 -6.80 -12.28 4.92
C LEU A 187 -8.06 -12.25 4.04
N GLY A 188 -8.58 -13.42 3.66
CA GLY A 188 -9.76 -13.57 2.82
C GLY A 188 -11.04 -12.99 3.41
N TYR A 189 -11.29 -13.29 4.68
CA TYR A 189 -12.45 -12.80 5.44
C TYR A 189 -12.19 -11.46 6.14
N SER A 190 -10.97 -10.94 6.04
CA SER A 190 -10.56 -9.67 6.66
C SER A 190 -10.70 -9.64 8.19
N ILE A 191 -10.34 -10.73 8.88
CA ILE A 191 -10.50 -10.89 10.33
C ILE A 191 -9.46 -10.06 11.09
N ASN A 192 -9.92 -8.98 11.72
CA ASN A 192 -9.04 -8.02 12.39
C ASN A 192 -8.30 -8.61 13.59
N ALA A 193 -8.99 -9.39 14.43
CA ALA A 193 -8.43 -9.93 15.66
C ALA A 193 -7.27 -10.90 15.40
N VAL A 194 -7.34 -11.72 14.34
CA VAL A 194 -6.24 -12.61 13.94
C VAL A 194 -5.02 -11.83 13.50
N PHE A 195 -5.20 -10.80 12.65
CA PHE A 195 -4.11 -9.92 12.24
C PHE A 195 -3.48 -9.17 13.42
N ALA A 196 -4.31 -8.66 14.33
CA ALA A 196 -3.85 -7.97 15.52
C ALA A 196 -3.02 -8.86 16.44
N LYS A 197 -3.51 -10.08 16.78
CA LYS A 197 -2.78 -11.06 17.60
C LYS A 197 -1.45 -11.49 16.97
N LEU A 198 -1.46 -11.79 15.67
CA LEU A 198 -0.23 -12.18 14.97
C LEU A 198 0.76 -11.03 14.87
N ALA A 199 0.30 -9.82 14.57
CA ALA A 199 1.17 -8.65 14.51
C ALA A 199 1.78 -8.31 15.88
N ASP A 200 0.99 -8.34 16.96
CA ASP A 200 1.46 -8.11 18.33
C ASP A 200 2.57 -9.09 18.73
N ARG A 201 2.49 -10.35 18.27
CA ARG A 201 3.46 -11.41 18.58
C ARG A 201 4.71 -11.40 17.71
N HIS A 202 4.61 -10.99 16.45
CA HIS A 202 5.66 -11.22 15.43
C HIS A 202 6.20 -9.96 14.78
N ILE A 203 5.53 -8.81 14.93
CA ILE A 203 5.91 -7.55 14.28
C ILE A 203 6.14 -6.48 15.33
N ASN A 204 7.42 -6.18 15.62
CA ASN A 204 7.78 -5.02 16.43
C ASN A 204 7.68 -3.73 15.61
N GLU A 205 7.89 -2.58 16.27
CA GLU A 205 7.84 -1.26 15.65
C GLU A 205 8.81 -1.13 14.47
N ALA A 206 10.07 -1.53 14.65
CA ALA A 206 11.10 -1.44 13.61
C ALA A 206 10.72 -2.26 12.36
N ARG A 207 10.18 -3.47 12.51
CA ARG A 207 9.71 -4.28 11.39
C ARG A 207 8.49 -3.66 10.73
N MET A 208 7.55 -3.11 11.48
CA MET A 208 6.40 -2.40 10.90
C MET A 208 6.87 -1.21 10.08
N ALA A 209 7.76 -0.37 10.63
CA ALA A 209 8.33 0.78 9.93
C ALA A 209 9.11 0.38 8.68
N GLN A 210 9.86 -0.71 8.73
CA GLN A 210 10.56 -1.27 7.57
C GLN A 210 9.59 -1.58 6.43
N TYR A 211 8.48 -2.28 6.71
CA TYR A 211 7.50 -2.65 5.69
C TYR A 211 6.68 -1.47 5.19
N VAL A 212 6.30 -0.54 6.07
CA VAL A 212 5.67 0.74 5.71
C VAL A 212 6.54 1.49 4.69
N SER A 213 7.83 1.63 4.99
CA SER A 213 8.80 2.28 4.10
C SER A 213 9.02 1.49 2.81
N ALA A 214 9.19 0.17 2.88
CA ALA A 214 9.43 -0.69 1.72
C ALA A 214 8.29 -0.61 0.71
N PHE A 215 7.05 -0.57 1.17
CA PHE A 215 5.88 -0.41 0.32
C PHE A 215 5.62 1.03 -0.14
N GLY A 216 6.42 2.02 0.27
CA GLY A 216 6.39 3.39 -0.25
C GLY A 216 5.50 4.35 0.52
N PHE A 217 4.97 3.97 1.67
CA PHE A 217 4.24 4.91 2.51
C PHE A 217 5.14 6.04 3.01
N GLY A 218 4.59 7.26 3.09
CA GLY A 218 5.34 8.45 3.48
C GLY A 218 6.37 8.93 2.44
N GLN A 219 6.47 8.25 1.28
CA GLN A 219 7.45 8.54 0.25
C GLN A 219 6.77 8.99 -1.04
N ARG A 220 7.53 9.71 -1.86
CA ARG A 220 7.10 10.00 -3.23
C ARG A 220 6.91 8.70 -4.00
N LEU A 221 5.75 8.57 -4.65
CA LEU A 221 5.43 7.41 -5.48
C LEU A 221 6.26 7.43 -6.78
N PRO A 222 6.66 6.24 -7.28
CA PRO A 222 7.34 6.13 -8.58
C PRO A 222 6.33 6.30 -9.72
N PHE A 223 6.05 7.55 -10.06
CA PHE A 223 5.05 7.91 -11.05
C PHE A 223 5.46 9.13 -11.88
N ASP A 224 5.03 9.18 -13.12
CA ASP A 224 5.34 10.20 -14.09
C ASP A 224 4.85 11.61 -13.72
N LEU A 225 3.70 11.68 -13.04
CA LEU A 225 3.03 12.92 -12.67
C LEU A 225 3.15 13.18 -11.17
N PRO A 226 2.86 14.41 -10.70
CA PRO A 226 2.74 14.69 -9.28
C PRO A 226 1.67 13.82 -8.61
N ALA A 227 2.02 13.21 -7.47
CA ALA A 227 1.12 12.43 -6.66
C ALA A 227 1.43 12.66 -5.17
N MET A 228 0.39 12.69 -4.34
CA MET A 228 0.54 12.81 -2.90
C MET A 228 1.14 11.51 -2.32
N PRO A 229 2.17 11.60 -1.45
CA PRO A 229 2.59 10.47 -0.65
C PRO A 229 1.44 9.96 0.22
N SER A 230 1.25 8.66 0.29
CA SER A 230 0.27 8.06 1.21
C SER A 230 0.87 8.01 2.62
N PRO A 231 0.34 8.75 3.61
CA PRO A 231 0.92 8.77 4.95
C PRO A 231 0.67 7.44 5.68
N ALA A 232 1.63 7.07 6.52
CA ALA A 232 1.45 6.00 7.50
C ALA A 232 2.39 6.26 8.69
N ASP A 233 1.79 6.42 9.86
CA ASP A 233 2.50 6.69 11.10
C ASP A 233 2.49 5.43 11.97
N VAL A 234 3.68 4.84 12.20
CA VAL A 234 3.80 3.61 13.01
C VAL A 234 3.74 3.98 14.49
N PRO A 235 2.73 3.47 15.23
CA PRO A 235 2.57 3.84 16.63
C PRO A 235 3.56 3.12 17.57
N ASP A 236 4.01 3.78 18.62
CA ASP A 236 4.84 3.21 19.70
C ASP A 236 4.05 2.18 20.54
N SER A 237 2.75 2.40 20.71
CA SER A 237 1.87 1.54 21.51
C SER A 237 1.59 0.21 20.77
N ASN A 238 1.77 -0.93 21.46
CA ASN A 238 1.46 -2.26 20.93
C ASN A 238 0.01 -2.37 20.43
N LEU A 239 -0.96 -1.82 21.18
CA LEU A 239 -2.36 -1.87 20.78
C LEU A 239 -2.62 -1.06 19.50
N GLU A 240 -2.08 0.15 19.41
CA GLU A 240 -2.26 0.98 18.21
C GLU A 240 -1.52 0.38 17.01
N ARG A 241 -0.35 -0.21 17.21
CA ARG A 241 0.37 -0.96 16.17
C ARG A 241 -0.39 -2.18 15.70
N ALA A 242 -1.04 -2.93 16.61
CA ALA A 242 -1.94 -4.03 16.27
C ALA A 242 -3.21 -3.53 15.53
N ARG A 243 -3.74 -2.36 15.89
CA ARG A 243 -4.82 -1.69 15.17
C ARG A 243 -4.39 -1.31 13.75
N MET A 244 -3.22 -0.70 13.60
CA MET A 244 -2.63 -0.39 12.29
C MET A 244 -2.47 -1.66 11.44
N ALA A 245 -1.91 -2.73 12.01
CA ALA A 245 -1.74 -4.01 11.34
C ALA A 245 -3.05 -4.61 10.85
N ALA A 246 -4.15 -4.40 11.58
CA ALA A 246 -5.49 -4.78 11.19
C ALA A 246 -6.17 -3.80 10.23
N GLY A 247 -5.53 -2.65 9.91
CA GLY A 247 -6.04 -1.63 9.00
C GLY A 247 -7.02 -0.64 9.61
N PHE A 248 -6.92 -0.39 10.92
CA PHE A 248 -7.61 0.72 11.57
C PHE A 248 -6.70 1.93 11.61
N TRP A 249 -7.14 3.06 11.04
CA TRP A 249 -6.43 4.34 11.08
C TRP A 249 -4.91 4.24 10.85
N HIS A 250 -4.13 5.23 11.22
CA HIS A 250 -2.67 5.29 11.12
C HIS A 250 -2.09 5.14 9.70
N SER A 251 -2.90 4.82 8.71
CA SER A 251 -2.48 4.76 7.30
C SER A 251 -3.56 5.29 6.36
N GLN A 252 -3.12 6.03 5.36
CA GLN A 252 -3.95 6.54 4.27
C GLN A 252 -3.45 5.98 2.94
N LEU A 253 -4.27 6.05 1.90
CA LEU A 253 -3.95 5.41 0.63
C LEU A 253 -4.62 6.15 -0.53
N SER A 254 -3.86 6.43 -1.59
CA SER A 254 -4.44 6.83 -2.87
C SER A 254 -4.72 5.61 -3.76
N PRO A 255 -5.67 5.69 -4.71
CA PRO A 255 -5.86 4.65 -5.72
C PRO A 255 -4.58 4.30 -6.49
N LEU A 256 -3.76 5.29 -6.84
CA LEU A 256 -2.47 5.06 -7.49
C LEU A 256 -1.55 4.20 -6.63
N HIS A 257 -1.40 4.54 -5.35
CA HIS A 257 -0.56 3.75 -4.45
C HIS A 257 -1.13 2.34 -4.22
N GLY A 258 -2.46 2.21 -4.12
CA GLY A 258 -3.13 0.91 -4.05
C GLY A 258 -2.82 0.03 -5.26
N ALA A 259 -2.80 0.59 -6.47
CA ALA A 259 -2.44 -0.13 -7.69
C ALA A 259 -0.96 -0.54 -7.69
N LEU A 260 -0.06 0.31 -7.18
CA LEU A 260 1.36 -0.03 -6.98
C LEU A 260 1.56 -1.15 -5.95
N LEU A 261 0.78 -1.17 -4.85
CA LEU A 261 0.79 -2.29 -3.90
C LEU A 261 0.40 -3.60 -4.59
N ALA A 262 -0.69 -3.60 -5.36
CA ALA A 262 -1.14 -4.77 -6.10
C ALA A 262 -0.12 -5.22 -7.15
N SER A 263 0.45 -4.26 -7.91
CA SER A 263 1.49 -4.53 -8.90
C SER A 263 2.74 -5.14 -8.27
N THR A 264 3.13 -4.67 -7.08
CA THR A 264 4.28 -5.22 -6.35
C THR A 264 4.07 -6.71 -6.02
N ILE A 265 2.89 -7.06 -5.51
CA ILE A 265 2.58 -8.47 -5.21
C ILE A 265 2.53 -9.30 -6.51
N ALA A 266 1.88 -8.79 -7.54
CA ALA A 266 1.74 -9.43 -8.85
C ALA A 266 3.08 -9.63 -9.59
N ASN A 267 4.04 -8.73 -9.37
CA ASN A 267 5.34 -8.72 -10.03
C ASN A 267 6.46 -9.29 -9.13
N ASP A 268 6.20 -10.43 -8.47
CA ASP A 268 7.21 -11.14 -7.67
C ASP A 268 7.93 -10.26 -6.62
N GLY A 269 7.22 -9.28 -6.07
CA GLY A 269 7.74 -8.35 -5.06
C GLY A 269 8.49 -7.14 -5.62
N GLN A 270 8.55 -6.98 -6.92
CA GLN A 270 9.15 -5.83 -7.58
C GLN A 270 8.11 -4.73 -7.81
N MET A 271 8.32 -3.56 -7.23
CA MET A 271 7.49 -2.39 -7.51
C MET A 271 7.91 -1.79 -8.84
N PRO A 272 7.01 -1.71 -9.84
CA PRO A 272 7.32 -1.05 -11.09
C PRO A 272 7.34 0.48 -10.90
N TYR A 273 8.02 1.19 -11.80
CA TYR A 273 7.79 2.61 -11.99
C TYR A 273 6.51 2.77 -12.83
N ALA A 274 5.48 3.41 -12.27
CA ALA A 274 4.23 3.62 -12.97
C ALA A 274 4.39 4.71 -14.03
N ALA A 275 4.07 4.40 -15.28
CA ALA A 275 4.15 5.32 -16.39
C ALA A 275 2.76 5.52 -17.03
N ILE A 276 2.29 6.75 -17.07
CA ILE A 276 1.07 7.13 -17.78
C ILE A 276 1.37 7.77 -19.14
N VAL A 277 2.59 8.27 -19.33
CA VAL A 277 3.03 8.80 -20.62
C VAL A 277 3.74 7.68 -21.40
N ASP A 278 3.14 7.27 -22.51
CA ASP A 278 3.73 6.30 -23.43
C ASP A 278 4.86 6.93 -24.25
N ARG A 279 4.55 8.07 -24.90
CA ARG A 279 5.49 8.81 -25.70
C ARG A 279 5.15 10.29 -25.78
N ILE A 280 6.15 11.10 -26.12
CA ILE A 280 5.98 12.50 -26.47
C ILE A 280 6.22 12.62 -27.97
N GLU A 281 5.30 13.26 -28.65
CA GLU A 281 5.40 13.53 -30.09
C GLU A 281 5.55 15.03 -30.36
N SER A 282 6.38 15.38 -31.32
CA SER A 282 6.51 16.72 -31.88
C SER A 282 5.25 17.14 -32.66
N ARG A 283 5.17 18.39 -33.09
CA ARG A 283 4.10 18.86 -34.00
C ARG A 283 4.09 18.15 -35.36
N SER A 284 5.25 17.66 -35.81
CA SER A 284 5.40 16.90 -37.05
C SER A 284 5.09 15.38 -36.87
N GLY A 285 4.82 14.93 -35.64
CA GLY A 285 4.54 13.51 -35.36
C GLY A 285 5.80 12.69 -35.03
N GLU A 286 6.98 13.32 -34.93
CA GLU A 286 8.20 12.63 -34.55
C GLU A 286 8.17 12.27 -33.04
N THR A 287 8.58 11.05 -32.69
CA THR A 287 8.71 10.61 -31.30
C THR A 287 9.95 11.18 -30.66
N LEU A 288 9.75 12.09 -29.68
CA LEU A 288 10.81 12.73 -28.90
C LEU A 288 11.15 11.97 -27.62
N TYR A 289 10.24 11.20 -27.10
CA TYR A 289 10.37 10.33 -25.93
C TYR A 289 9.52 9.08 -26.12
N GLN A 290 10.03 7.96 -25.65
CA GLN A 290 9.30 6.68 -25.57
C GLN A 290 9.51 6.07 -24.19
N HIS A 291 8.42 5.67 -23.53
CA HIS A 291 8.50 4.94 -22.26
C HIS A 291 9.28 3.63 -22.40
N THR A 292 10.15 3.38 -21.43
CA THR A 292 10.85 2.10 -21.26
C THR A 292 10.52 1.53 -19.88
N PRO A 293 10.02 0.28 -19.81
CA PRO A 293 9.73 -0.37 -18.55
C PRO A 293 10.92 -0.42 -17.61
N ARG A 294 10.69 -0.12 -16.33
CA ARG A 294 11.72 -0.20 -15.29
C ARG A 294 11.16 -0.57 -13.94
N THR A 295 11.90 -1.40 -13.21
CA THR A 295 11.64 -1.66 -11.79
C THR A 295 12.10 -0.46 -10.96
N TYR A 296 11.24 0.02 -10.07
CA TYR A 296 11.61 1.06 -9.12
C TYR A 296 12.46 0.48 -7.98
N ARG A 297 11.99 -0.63 -7.35
CA ARG A 297 12.72 -1.34 -6.30
C ARG A 297 12.17 -2.74 -6.05
N GLN A 298 12.99 -3.61 -5.45
CA GLN A 298 12.54 -4.86 -4.82
C GLN A 298 11.97 -4.53 -3.44
N VAL A 299 10.70 -4.83 -3.20
CA VAL A 299 9.98 -4.57 -1.93
C VAL A 299 9.97 -5.82 -1.06
N LEU A 300 9.73 -6.97 -1.66
CA LEU A 300 9.58 -8.27 -1.01
C LEU A 300 10.43 -9.35 -1.71
N PRO A 301 10.87 -10.38 -0.98
CA PRO A 301 11.32 -11.62 -1.62
C PRO A 301 10.21 -12.22 -2.49
N ARG A 302 10.58 -12.81 -3.61
CA ARG A 302 9.65 -13.42 -4.57
C ARG A 302 8.68 -14.42 -3.92
N HIS A 303 9.17 -15.29 -3.05
CA HIS A 303 8.34 -16.29 -2.37
C HIS A 303 7.28 -15.64 -1.47
N THR A 304 7.65 -14.56 -0.74
CA THR A 304 6.73 -13.81 0.12
C THR A 304 5.63 -13.14 -0.70
N ALA A 305 5.98 -12.52 -1.83
CA ALA A 305 5.00 -11.92 -2.75
C ALA A 305 4.02 -12.97 -3.28
N ARG A 306 4.51 -14.12 -3.76
CA ARG A 306 3.68 -15.22 -4.27
C ARG A 306 2.76 -15.80 -3.21
N LEU A 307 3.26 -16.04 -1.98
CA LEU A 307 2.42 -16.51 -0.89
C LEU A 307 1.36 -15.48 -0.48
N THR A 308 1.70 -14.19 -0.47
CA THR A 308 0.73 -13.11 -0.21
C THR A 308 -0.35 -13.11 -1.28
N GLY A 309 0.02 -13.18 -2.56
CA GLY A 309 -0.92 -13.25 -3.68
C GLY A 309 -1.82 -14.48 -3.60
N GLU A 310 -1.27 -15.65 -3.27
CA GLU A 310 -2.06 -16.87 -3.09
C GLU A 310 -3.09 -16.72 -1.95
N MET A 311 -2.70 -16.14 -0.81
CA MET A 311 -3.65 -15.86 0.27
C MET A 311 -4.72 -14.84 -0.16
N MET A 312 -4.39 -13.87 -1.01
CA MET A 312 -5.34 -12.87 -1.52
C MET A 312 -6.43 -13.50 -2.41
N THR A 313 -6.20 -14.68 -3.01
CA THR A 313 -7.24 -15.39 -3.79
C THR A 313 -8.45 -15.73 -2.94
N ARG A 314 -8.26 -16.01 -1.64
CA ARG A 314 -9.34 -16.35 -0.72
C ARG A 314 -10.37 -15.24 -0.55
N THR A 315 -9.97 -13.98 -0.71
CA THR A 315 -10.91 -12.84 -0.71
C THR A 315 -11.97 -12.97 -1.79
N VAL A 316 -11.59 -13.47 -2.93
CA VAL A 316 -12.44 -13.59 -4.13
C VAL A 316 -13.21 -14.92 -4.16
N THR A 317 -12.56 -16.01 -3.74
CA THR A 317 -13.17 -17.35 -3.80
C THR A 317 -14.12 -17.65 -2.65
N HIS A 318 -13.81 -17.25 -1.44
CA HIS A 318 -14.56 -17.57 -0.23
C HIS A 318 -14.94 -16.33 0.59
N GLY A 319 -14.13 -15.28 0.52
CA GLY A 319 -14.11 -14.15 1.44
C GLY A 319 -15.00 -12.97 1.03
N THR A 320 -14.52 -11.79 1.39
CA THR A 320 -15.31 -10.55 1.38
C THR A 320 -15.69 -10.05 0.00
N ALA A 321 -15.03 -10.49 -1.07
CA ALA A 321 -15.35 -10.11 -2.45
C ALA A 321 -16.11 -11.21 -3.22
N LYS A 322 -16.36 -12.39 -2.63
CA LYS A 322 -17.01 -13.51 -3.33
C LYS A 322 -18.26 -13.09 -4.08
N LYS A 323 -19.17 -12.35 -3.43
CA LYS A 323 -20.44 -11.91 -4.05
C LYS A 323 -20.29 -10.98 -5.26
N ALA A 324 -19.12 -10.36 -5.44
CA ALA A 324 -18.86 -9.50 -6.59
C ALA A 324 -18.28 -10.29 -7.78
N PHE A 325 -17.61 -11.40 -7.52
CA PHE A 325 -16.90 -12.19 -8.53
C PHE A 325 -17.60 -13.50 -8.90
N TRP A 326 -18.68 -13.87 -8.21
CA TRP A 326 -19.44 -15.09 -8.44
C TRP A 326 -20.93 -14.78 -8.49
N ASP A 327 -21.63 -15.41 -9.44
CA ASP A 327 -23.08 -15.28 -9.55
C ASP A 327 -23.83 -16.08 -8.46
N SER A 328 -25.15 -15.94 -8.41
CA SER A 328 -26.00 -16.63 -7.46
C SER A 328 -26.01 -18.16 -7.60
N ARG A 329 -25.58 -18.67 -8.76
CA ARG A 329 -25.45 -20.12 -9.05
C ARG A 329 -24.05 -20.65 -8.75
N GLY A 330 -23.14 -19.82 -8.19
CA GLY A 330 -21.77 -20.19 -7.88
C GLY A 330 -20.86 -20.31 -9.11
N ARG A 331 -21.16 -19.63 -10.21
CA ARG A 331 -20.31 -19.55 -11.40
C ARG A 331 -19.46 -18.27 -11.35
N PRO A 332 -18.16 -18.32 -11.64
CA PRO A 332 -17.31 -17.13 -11.66
C PRO A 332 -17.66 -16.23 -12.84
N PHE A 333 -17.61 -14.92 -12.65
CA PHE A 333 -17.72 -13.94 -13.73
C PHE A 333 -16.47 -13.86 -14.62
N LEU A 334 -15.36 -14.42 -14.16
CA LEU A 334 -14.08 -14.54 -14.88
C LEU A 334 -13.68 -16.02 -14.92
N PRO A 335 -14.35 -16.84 -15.78
CA PRO A 335 -14.11 -18.28 -15.84
C PRO A 335 -12.68 -18.57 -16.30
N GLY A 336 -11.99 -19.49 -15.62
CA GLY A 336 -10.60 -19.87 -15.91
C GLY A 336 -9.55 -18.85 -15.45
N ILE A 337 -9.95 -17.70 -14.93
CA ILE A 337 -9.05 -16.63 -14.47
C ILE A 337 -9.02 -16.58 -12.95
N ARG A 338 -7.87 -16.88 -12.36
CA ARG A 338 -7.66 -16.75 -10.92
C ARG A 338 -7.43 -15.27 -10.58
N VAL A 339 -8.16 -14.77 -9.59
CA VAL A 339 -8.09 -13.36 -9.15
C VAL A 339 -7.62 -13.30 -7.71
N ALA A 340 -6.63 -12.48 -7.44
CA ALA A 340 -6.15 -12.14 -6.09
C ALA A 340 -6.59 -10.73 -5.71
N GLY A 341 -7.12 -10.53 -4.51
CA GLY A 341 -7.55 -9.20 -4.10
C GLY A 341 -7.71 -9.03 -2.60
N LYS A 342 -7.89 -7.81 -2.17
CA LYS A 342 -8.18 -7.42 -0.79
C LYS A 342 -9.20 -6.30 -0.77
N THR A 343 -10.27 -6.49 -0.02
CA THR A 343 -11.23 -5.42 0.26
C THR A 343 -10.82 -4.60 1.48
N GLY A 344 -11.21 -3.34 1.48
CA GLY A 344 -11.11 -2.45 2.64
C GLY A 344 -12.42 -1.67 2.83
N THR A 345 -12.80 -1.41 4.06
CA THR A 345 -13.94 -0.54 4.35
C THR A 345 -13.70 0.15 5.69
N LEU A 346 -13.79 1.46 5.69
CA LEU A 346 -13.73 2.27 6.89
C LEU A 346 -14.61 3.51 6.72
N SER A 347 -15.28 3.95 7.80
CA SER A 347 -16.19 5.09 7.77
C SER A 347 -15.65 6.23 8.65
N ARG A 348 -15.79 7.46 8.16
CA ARG A 348 -15.74 8.70 8.95
C ARG A 348 -17.17 9.17 9.15
N TYR A 349 -17.47 9.79 10.30
CA TYR A 349 -18.86 10.11 10.66
C TYR A 349 -19.19 11.59 10.59
N ASN A 350 -18.23 12.47 10.42
CA ASN A 350 -18.46 13.90 10.31
C ASN A 350 -17.62 14.53 9.19
N PRO A 351 -18.17 14.74 7.99
CA PRO A 351 -19.43 14.18 7.47
C PRO A 351 -19.36 12.67 7.28
N HIS A 352 -20.50 11.99 7.26
CA HIS A 352 -20.50 10.53 7.06
C HIS A 352 -20.02 10.20 5.64
N ARG A 353 -18.91 9.49 5.58
CA ARG A 353 -18.29 8.94 4.36
C ARG A 353 -17.79 7.54 4.62
N THR A 354 -18.15 6.59 3.77
CA THR A 354 -17.64 5.21 3.81
C THR A 354 -16.70 5.00 2.63
N TYR A 355 -15.43 4.82 2.94
CA TYR A 355 -14.38 4.50 1.98
C TYR A 355 -14.37 2.99 1.76
N ASN A 356 -14.71 2.57 0.55
CA ASN A 356 -14.77 1.17 0.17
C ASN A 356 -13.73 0.89 -0.90
N TRP A 357 -12.83 -0.06 -0.60
CA TRP A 357 -11.69 -0.43 -1.42
C TRP A 357 -11.80 -1.83 -2.00
N TRP A 358 -11.22 -2.02 -3.16
CA TRP A 358 -10.71 -3.28 -3.65
C TRP A 358 -9.34 -3.05 -4.29
N VAL A 359 -8.33 -3.84 -3.90
CA VAL A 359 -6.95 -3.77 -4.40
C VAL A 359 -6.51 -5.19 -4.71
N GLY A 360 -6.04 -5.44 -5.93
CA GLY A 360 -5.68 -6.80 -6.35
C GLY A 360 -5.25 -6.86 -7.81
N TYR A 361 -5.15 -8.07 -8.35
CA TYR A 361 -4.65 -8.31 -9.69
C TYR A 361 -5.18 -9.61 -10.30
N ALA A 362 -5.05 -9.75 -11.61
CA ALA A 362 -5.38 -10.94 -12.36
C ALA A 362 -4.61 -11.01 -13.70
N PRO A 363 -4.44 -12.21 -14.27
CA PRO A 363 -4.54 -13.51 -13.62
C PRO A 363 -3.47 -13.70 -12.53
N VAL A 364 -3.68 -14.62 -11.58
CA VAL A 364 -2.67 -14.87 -10.52
C VAL A 364 -1.42 -15.54 -11.09
N ASP A 365 -1.61 -16.42 -12.06
CA ASP A 365 -0.54 -17.27 -12.59
C ASP A 365 0.34 -16.54 -13.63
N ASP A 366 -0.23 -15.60 -14.37
CA ASP A 366 0.49 -14.69 -15.29
C ASP A 366 -0.14 -13.28 -15.22
N PRO A 367 0.26 -12.45 -14.25
CA PRO A 367 -0.37 -11.17 -13.99
C PRO A 367 -0.28 -10.19 -15.16
N GLN A 368 -1.45 -9.74 -15.65
CA GLN A 368 -1.59 -8.81 -16.75
C GLN A 368 -2.08 -7.43 -16.28
N ILE A 369 -2.90 -7.42 -15.23
CA ILE A 369 -3.49 -6.18 -14.73
C ILE A 369 -3.58 -6.18 -13.20
N ALA A 370 -3.06 -5.13 -12.57
CA ALA A 370 -3.24 -4.82 -11.16
C ALA A 370 -4.15 -3.60 -11.03
N VAL A 371 -5.15 -3.69 -10.16
CA VAL A 371 -6.22 -2.70 -10.02
C VAL A 371 -6.34 -2.25 -8.58
N ALA A 372 -6.49 -0.95 -8.38
CA ALA A 372 -7.04 -0.38 -7.16
C ALA A 372 -8.29 0.43 -7.48
N ALA A 373 -9.39 0.04 -6.88
CA ALA A 373 -10.66 0.76 -6.95
C ALA A 373 -11.04 1.31 -5.57
N LEU A 374 -11.37 2.60 -5.52
CA LEU A 374 -11.95 3.29 -4.38
C LEU A 374 -13.35 3.75 -4.76
N VAL A 375 -14.32 3.49 -3.90
CA VAL A 375 -15.65 4.11 -3.95
C VAL A 375 -15.94 4.74 -2.61
N VAL A 376 -16.19 6.04 -2.61
CA VAL A 376 -16.67 6.76 -1.44
C VAL A 376 -18.21 6.76 -1.49
N ASN A 377 -18.84 6.19 -0.47
CA ASN A 377 -20.27 6.17 -0.32
C ASN A 377 -20.72 7.05 0.85
N GLU A 378 -21.90 7.59 0.74
CA GLU A 378 -22.68 8.18 1.82
C GLU A 378 -23.50 7.08 2.52
N PRO A 379 -24.40 7.42 3.49
CA PRO A 379 -25.23 6.40 4.14
C PRO A 379 -25.94 5.48 3.15
N LYS A 380 -26.38 6.01 2.00
CA LYS A 380 -26.89 5.20 0.89
C LYS A 380 -25.74 4.79 -0.04
N TRP A 381 -25.43 3.50 -0.03
CA TRP A 381 -24.43 2.94 -0.94
C TRP A 381 -24.95 2.92 -2.39
N ARG A 382 -24.09 3.36 -3.30
CA ARG A 382 -24.34 3.30 -4.75
C ARG A 382 -23.85 1.98 -5.32
N ILE A 383 -22.53 1.76 -5.25
CA ILE A 383 -21.85 0.52 -5.66
C ILE A 383 -20.69 0.21 -4.72
N LYS A 384 -20.14 -1.00 -4.85
CA LYS A 384 -18.94 -1.42 -4.12
C LYS A 384 -17.71 -1.38 -5.02
N ALA A 385 -16.55 -1.06 -4.45
CA ALA A 385 -15.28 -1.08 -5.17
C ALA A 385 -14.95 -2.48 -5.75
N SER A 386 -15.36 -3.57 -5.09
CA SER A 386 -15.22 -4.92 -5.63
C SER A 386 -16.03 -5.17 -6.91
N TYR A 387 -17.16 -4.52 -7.08
CA TYR A 387 -17.93 -4.55 -8.33
C TYR A 387 -17.20 -3.77 -9.43
N VAL A 388 -16.73 -2.55 -9.12
CA VAL A 388 -15.94 -1.73 -10.07
C VAL A 388 -14.69 -2.47 -10.54
N ALA A 389 -13.98 -3.10 -9.61
CA ALA A 389 -12.78 -3.89 -9.94
C ALA A 389 -13.11 -5.11 -10.82
N LYS A 390 -14.21 -5.82 -10.52
CA LYS A 390 -14.66 -6.95 -11.34
C LYS A 390 -14.98 -6.48 -12.77
N GLU A 391 -15.68 -5.35 -12.92
CA GLU A 391 -15.97 -4.76 -14.24
C GLU A 391 -14.66 -4.43 -14.98
N ALA A 392 -13.67 -3.83 -14.30
CA ALA A 392 -12.39 -3.48 -14.91
C ALA A 392 -11.62 -4.73 -15.37
N LEU A 393 -11.55 -5.76 -14.52
CA LEU A 393 -10.88 -7.02 -14.87
C LEU A 393 -11.58 -7.74 -16.01
N GLN A 394 -12.90 -7.76 -16.03
CA GLN A 394 -13.70 -8.38 -17.06
C GLN A 394 -13.54 -7.66 -18.40
N GLU A 395 -13.62 -6.34 -18.41
CA GLU A 395 -13.42 -5.51 -19.59
C GLU A 395 -12.04 -5.72 -20.21
N TYR A 396 -11.00 -5.87 -19.40
CA TYR A 396 -9.63 -5.98 -19.90
C TYR A 396 -9.23 -7.41 -20.31
N LEU A 397 -9.69 -8.44 -19.56
CA LEU A 397 -9.22 -9.82 -19.72
C LEU A 397 -10.15 -10.72 -20.55
N VAL A 398 -11.39 -10.31 -20.80
CA VAL A 398 -12.42 -11.16 -21.46
C VAL A 398 -12.90 -10.54 -22.78
N ARG A 399 -12.06 -9.75 -23.41
CA ARG A 399 -12.31 -9.21 -24.75
C ARG A 399 -12.25 -10.28 -25.83
#